data_f7afd2f3f08e641689d9f30182aa7137
#
_entry.id   f7afd2f3f08e641689d9f30182aa7137
#
_cell.length_a   1.000
_cell.length_b   1.000
_cell.length_c   1.000
_cell.angle_alpha   90.00
_cell.angle_beta   90.00
_cell.angle_gamma   90.00
#
_symmetry.space_group_name_H-M   'P 1'
#
loop_
_entity.id
_entity.type
_entity.pdbx_description
1 polymer ?
#
loop_
_entity_poly.entity_id
_entity_poly.type
_entity_poly.pdbx_seq_one_letter_code
_entity_poly.pdbx_strand_id
1 'polypeptide(L)'
;MNSIGRLRSICRIPIRQSHWVVKHIVPPPVTPEGCRQRPPTELQDLQKYETIRTPDEKPDYTINVILLEDVEGIGQQFDVLEVPHKTARDALLLPKKAVYASPFDLQYYGRLKEEMKEELERKVRIPYEYLKLGRELMAKLIPIHVSMDKKWQVNSTIVYTSLFENDIRTSPDAIFLPNRFRYEGPNFELEAALLRFYLVLDHTYVVPMLGRIAHISTDEQQSLYPEGIQLPSKEQMAKFGIVSEQPYYHQRPIEENLSVVDLMKKRIE
;
A
#
# COMPACT_ATOMS: atom_id res chain seq x y z
N MET A 1 28.39 -23.96 64.69
CA MET A 1 26.96 -24.18 64.28
C MET A 1 26.79 -23.56 62.90
N ASN A 2 26.91 -24.36 61.87
CA ASN A 2 26.87 -23.89 60.48
C ASN A 2 25.48 -24.10 59.94
N SER A 3 24.79 -23.02 59.67
CA SER A 3 23.50 -23.02 58.96
C SER A 3 23.75 -23.04 57.44
N ILE A 4 23.59 -24.19 56.84
CA ILE A 4 23.63 -24.38 55.37
C ILE A 4 22.27 -23.95 54.84
N GLY A 5 22.23 -22.72 54.29
CA GLY A 5 21.11 -22.24 53.50
C GLY A 5 21.00 -23.02 52.19
N ARG A 6 20.02 -23.93 52.10
CA ARG A 6 19.65 -24.58 50.81
C ARG A 6 19.00 -23.55 49.90
N LEU A 7 19.72 -23.07 48.89
CA LEU A 7 19.19 -22.43 47.72
C LEU A 7 18.32 -23.44 46.96
N ARG A 8 17.02 -23.39 47.16
CA ARG A 8 16.07 -24.05 46.27
C ARG A 8 16.08 -23.29 44.94
N SER A 9 16.81 -23.79 43.98
CA SER A 9 16.65 -23.43 42.61
C SER A 9 15.22 -23.79 42.17
N ILE A 10 14.34 -22.79 42.17
CA ILE A 10 13.00 -22.94 41.59
C ILE A 10 13.21 -23.00 40.10
N CYS A 11 13.27 -24.21 39.56
CA CYS A 11 13.21 -24.46 38.14
C CYS A 11 11.86 -23.91 37.66
N ARG A 12 11.84 -22.65 37.17
CA ARG A 12 10.66 -22.08 36.49
C ARG A 12 10.52 -22.83 35.15
N ILE A 13 9.74 -23.89 35.19
CA ILE A 13 9.27 -24.51 33.94
C ILE A 13 8.46 -23.43 33.21
N PRO A 14 8.83 -23.03 31.98
CA PRO A 14 8.03 -22.08 31.23
C PRO A 14 6.66 -22.72 30.99
N ILE A 15 5.65 -22.24 31.71
CA ILE A 15 4.27 -22.66 31.49
C ILE A 15 3.88 -22.11 30.12
N ARG A 16 3.76 -23.00 29.15
CA ARG A 16 3.19 -22.61 27.84
C ARG A 16 1.76 -22.16 28.09
N GLN A 17 1.50 -20.88 27.94
CA GLN A 17 0.17 -20.27 28.10
C GLN A 17 -0.73 -20.53 26.88
N SER A 18 -0.73 -21.75 26.36
CA SER A 18 -1.41 -22.13 25.11
C SER A 18 -2.72 -22.91 25.34
N HIS A 19 -3.28 -22.83 26.54
CA HIS A 19 -4.49 -23.56 26.89
C HIS A 19 -5.59 -22.61 27.38
N TRP A 20 -6.80 -23.02 27.08
CA TRP A 20 -8.01 -22.36 27.58
C TRP A 20 -8.25 -22.76 29.03
N VAL A 21 -8.50 -21.80 29.87
CA VAL A 21 -8.96 -22.05 31.25
C VAL A 21 -10.45 -21.74 31.31
N VAL A 22 -11.24 -22.76 31.53
CA VAL A 22 -12.68 -22.67 31.62
C VAL A 22 -13.17 -23.07 33.02
N LYS A 23 -14.24 -22.46 33.47
CA LYS A 23 -14.91 -22.74 34.72
C LYS A 23 -16.33 -23.19 34.44
N HIS A 24 -16.81 -24.14 35.22
CA HIS A 24 -18.23 -24.50 35.17
C HIS A 24 -19.10 -23.33 35.65
N ILE A 25 -20.15 -22.98 34.91
CA ILE A 25 -21.13 -21.96 35.31
C ILE A 25 -21.90 -22.44 36.54
N VAL A 26 -22.29 -23.71 36.54
CA VAL A 26 -22.92 -24.37 37.65
C VAL A 26 -21.90 -25.31 38.26
N PRO A 27 -21.44 -25.08 39.50
CA PRO A 27 -20.49 -25.98 40.15
C PRO A 27 -21.13 -27.36 40.40
N PRO A 28 -20.40 -28.45 40.15
CA PRO A 28 -20.93 -29.79 40.43
C PRO A 28 -21.28 -29.94 41.91
N PRO A 29 -22.36 -30.67 42.24
CA PRO A 29 -22.73 -30.89 43.65
C PRO A 29 -21.64 -31.65 44.37
N VAL A 30 -21.41 -31.28 45.63
CA VAL A 30 -20.41 -31.93 46.50
C VAL A 30 -20.78 -33.39 46.69
N THR A 31 -19.86 -34.29 46.43
CA THR A 31 -20.04 -35.71 46.62
C THR A 31 -19.91 -36.05 48.13
N PRO A 32 -20.86 -36.74 48.74
CA PRO A 32 -20.77 -37.17 50.14
C PRO A 32 -19.56 -38.08 50.34
N GLU A 33 -19.02 -38.07 51.58
CA GLU A 33 -17.90 -38.96 51.94
C GLU A 33 -18.26 -40.43 51.67
N GLY A 34 -17.36 -41.17 51.08
CA GLY A 34 -17.53 -42.58 50.74
C GLY A 34 -18.30 -42.86 49.41
N CYS A 35 -18.84 -41.85 48.76
CA CYS A 35 -19.51 -42.01 47.51
C CYS A 35 -18.60 -41.73 46.28
N ARG A 36 -18.83 -42.48 45.20
CA ARG A 36 -18.11 -42.26 43.94
C ARG A 36 -18.65 -41.03 43.21
N GLN A 37 -17.76 -40.14 42.77
CA GLN A 37 -18.15 -38.96 42.04
C GLN A 37 -18.86 -39.34 40.74
N ARG A 38 -20.01 -38.73 40.46
CA ARG A 38 -20.74 -38.93 39.21
C ARG A 38 -20.03 -38.17 38.04
N PRO A 39 -20.00 -38.76 36.88
CA PRO A 39 -19.46 -38.04 35.71
C PRO A 39 -20.29 -36.79 35.38
N PRO A 40 -19.68 -35.66 35.01
CA PRO A 40 -20.40 -34.41 34.70
C PRO A 40 -21.27 -34.45 33.44
N THR A 41 -21.25 -35.54 32.72
CA THR A 41 -21.99 -35.73 31.47
C THR A 41 -23.47 -36.00 31.65
N GLU A 42 -23.93 -36.33 32.85
CA GLU A 42 -25.36 -36.70 33.11
C GLU A 42 -26.29 -35.49 33.22
N LEU A 43 -25.79 -34.30 33.49
CA LEU A 43 -26.58 -33.07 33.63
C LEU A 43 -26.15 -32.03 32.59
N GLN A 44 -27.11 -31.57 31.80
CA GLN A 44 -26.87 -30.57 30.74
C GLN A 44 -26.28 -29.24 31.31
N ASP A 45 -26.68 -28.85 32.50
CA ASP A 45 -26.17 -27.62 33.15
C ASP A 45 -24.70 -27.69 33.53
N LEU A 46 -24.17 -28.89 33.79
CA LEU A 46 -22.76 -29.10 34.09
C LEU A 46 -21.86 -29.03 32.84
N GLN A 47 -22.45 -29.02 31.67
CA GLN A 47 -21.73 -28.89 30.37
C GLN A 47 -21.53 -27.43 29.96
N LYS A 48 -22.10 -26.49 30.72
CA LYS A 48 -21.95 -25.05 30.43
C LYS A 48 -20.67 -24.53 31.11
N TYR A 49 -19.81 -23.95 30.25
CA TYR A 49 -18.51 -23.39 30.71
C TYR A 49 -18.43 -21.91 30.40
N GLU A 50 -17.84 -21.17 31.31
CA GLU A 50 -17.42 -19.80 31.14
C GLU A 50 -15.90 -19.76 30.93
N THR A 51 -15.42 -19.02 29.96
CA THR A 51 -14.00 -18.87 29.71
C THR A 51 -13.41 -17.82 30.65
N ILE A 52 -12.55 -18.24 31.55
CA ILE A 52 -11.85 -17.34 32.47
C ILE A 52 -10.62 -16.76 31.80
N ARG A 53 -9.92 -17.57 31.03
CA ARG A 53 -8.69 -17.18 30.37
C ARG A 53 -8.59 -17.81 29.00
N THR A 54 -8.38 -16.96 27.99
CA THR A 54 -7.99 -17.38 26.64
C THR A 54 -6.48 -17.58 26.60
N PRO A 55 -5.96 -18.47 25.75
CA PRO A 55 -4.53 -18.49 25.48
C PRO A 55 -4.15 -17.11 24.96
N ASP A 56 -3.11 -16.52 25.54
CA ASP A 56 -2.55 -15.28 24.99
C ASP A 56 -2.20 -15.55 23.52
N GLU A 57 -2.65 -14.68 22.63
CA GLU A 57 -2.21 -14.73 21.24
C GLU A 57 -0.69 -14.72 21.26
N LYS A 58 -0.10 -15.73 20.63
CA LYS A 58 1.36 -15.79 20.54
C LYS A 58 1.81 -14.47 19.95
N PRO A 59 2.73 -13.75 20.61
CA PRO A 59 3.27 -12.56 20.00
C PRO A 59 3.74 -12.92 18.60
N ASP A 60 3.39 -12.11 17.61
CA ASP A 60 3.84 -12.32 16.23
C ASP A 60 5.38 -12.31 16.25
N TYR A 61 5.98 -13.50 16.22
CA TYR A 61 7.42 -13.60 16.16
C TYR A 61 7.90 -13.30 14.73
N THR A 62 9.03 -12.67 14.65
CA THR A 62 9.68 -12.32 13.39
C THR A 62 10.64 -13.42 12.98
N ILE A 63 10.87 -13.52 11.69
CA ILE A 63 11.79 -14.49 11.08
C ILE A 63 12.70 -13.71 10.13
N ASN A 64 14.00 -14.04 10.16
CA ASN A 64 14.95 -13.49 9.22
C ASN A 64 14.86 -14.26 7.89
N VAL A 65 14.65 -13.55 6.81
CA VAL A 65 14.57 -14.09 5.46
C VAL A 65 15.50 -13.33 4.52
N ILE A 66 15.99 -14.01 3.49
CA ILE A 66 16.77 -13.45 2.39
C ILE A 66 15.86 -13.38 1.17
N LEU A 67 15.70 -12.21 0.58
CA LEU A 67 14.91 -12.05 -0.63
C LEU A 67 15.66 -12.55 -1.85
N LEU A 68 15.01 -13.35 -2.70
CA LEU A 68 15.55 -13.84 -3.96
C LEU A 68 15.23 -12.91 -5.14
N GLU A 69 14.19 -12.10 -5.00
CA GLU A 69 13.73 -11.11 -5.98
C GLU A 69 13.33 -9.82 -5.30
N ASP A 70 13.20 -8.74 -6.08
CA ASP A 70 12.71 -7.47 -5.57
C ASP A 70 11.22 -7.60 -5.20
N VAL A 71 10.86 -7.36 -3.94
CA VAL A 71 9.49 -7.41 -3.45
C VAL A 71 9.04 -6.02 -3.06
N GLU A 72 8.01 -5.51 -3.74
CA GLU A 72 7.47 -4.17 -3.48
C GLU A 72 7.02 -4.02 -2.02
N GLY A 73 7.47 -2.96 -1.37
CA GLY A 73 7.10 -2.62 0.00
C GLY A 73 7.80 -3.42 1.11
N ILE A 74 8.63 -4.41 0.74
CA ILE A 74 9.36 -5.24 1.70
C ILE A 74 10.87 -5.03 1.57
N GLY A 75 11.43 -5.23 0.37
CA GLY A 75 12.86 -5.08 0.18
C GLY A 75 13.35 -5.51 -1.20
N GLN A 76 14.64 -5.58 -1.35
CA GLN A 76 15.33 -5.84 -2.62
C GLN A 76 15.97 -7.22 -2.63
N GLN A 77 16.34 -7.67 -3.82
CA GLN A 77 17.05 -8.93 -4.03
C GLN A 77 18.32 -9.00 -3.17
N PHE A 78 18.49 -10.13 -2.46
CA PHE A 78 19.58 -10.43 -1.53
C PHE A 78 19.62 -9.56 -0.26
N ASP A 79 18.54 -8.83 0.07
CA ASP A 79 18.43 -8.19 1.36
C ASP A 79 18.00 -9.21 2.43
N VAL A 80 18.63 -9.07 3.61
CA VAL A 80 18.28 -9.85 4.79
C VAL A 80 17.35 -9.00 5.64
N LEU A 81 16.12 -9.46 5.81
CA LEU A 81 15.08 -8.71 6.49
C LEU A 81 14.41 -9.54 7.57
N GLU A 82 14.05 -8.85 8.64
CA GLU A 82 13.24 -9.40 9.71
C GLU A 82 11.76 -9.11 9.43
N VAL A 83 10.99 -10.18 9.15
CA VAL A 83 9.59 -10.09 8.73
C VAL A 83 8.71 -10.89 9.68
N PRO A 84 7.47 -10.44 9.98
CA PRO A 84 6.51 -11.22 10.74
C PRO A 84 6.29 -12.60 10.10
N HIS A 85 6.27 -13.65 10.92
CA HIS A 85 6.25 -15.03 10.43
C HIS A 85 5.09 -15.35 9.49
N LYS A 86 3.92 -14.75 9.68
CA LYS A 86 2.76 -14.91 8.80
C LYS A 86 3.06 -14.38 7.40
N THR A 87 3.52 -13.13 7.32
CA THR A 87 3.90 -12.49 6.05
C THR A 87 5.06 -13.23 5.38
N ALA A 88 6.07 -13.64 6.15
CA ALA A 88 7.19 -14.41 5.63
C ALA A 88 6.73 -15.73 5.01
N ARG A 89 5.85 -16.47 5.67
CA ARG A 89 5.36 -17.76 5.21
C ARG A 89 4.47 -17.65 3.99
N ASP A 90 3.46 -16.78 4.06
CA ASP A 90 2.37 -16.73 3.07
C ASP A 90 2.78 -15.94 1.82
N ALA A 91 3.44 -14.78 2.01
CA ALA A 91 3.78 -13.88 0.92
C ALA A 91 5.18 -14.09 0.31
N LEU A 92 6.13 -14.68 1.05
CA LEU A 92 7.53 -14.76 0.62
C LEU A 92 8.03 -16.20 0.41
N LEU A 93 7.85 -17.10 1.37
CA LEU A 93 8.38 -18.46 1.31
C LEU A 93 7.55 -19.36 0.40
N LEU A 94 6.21 -19.32 0.50
CA LEU A 94 5.32 -20.11 -0.34
C LEU A 94 5.51 -19.84 -1.83
N PRO A 95 5.52 -18.56 -2.30
CA PRO A 95 5.76 -18.24 -3.71
C PRO A 95 7.25 -18.34 -4.09
N LYS A 96 8.15 -18.77 -3.19
CA LYS A 96 9.60 -18.89 -3.39
C LYS A 96 10.31 -17.56 -3.71
N LYS A 97 9.80 -16.47 -3.22
CA LYS A 97 10.40 -15.13 -3.35
C LYS A 97 11.51 -14.88 -2.32
N ALA A 98 11.55 -15.68 -1.26
CA ALA A 98 12.57 -15.60 -0.22
C ALA A 98 12.95 -16.99 0.29
N VAL A 99 14.09 -17.05 0.97
CA VAL A 99 14.57 -18.22 1.72
C VAL A 99 14.86 -17.84 3.17
N TYR A 100 14.89 -18.82 4.07
CA TYR A 100 15.31 -18.57 5.44
C TYR A 100 16.76 -18.12 5.50
N ALA A 101 17.07 -17.14 6.35
CA ALA A 101 18.43 -16.65 6.57
C ALA A 101 19.24 -17.66 7.41
N SER A 102 19.54 -18.82 6.85
CA SER A 102 20.45 -19.77 7.48
C SER A 102 21.91 -19.30 7.35
N PRO A 103 22.84 -19.72 8.24
CA PRO A 103 24.25 -19.36 8.13
C PRO A 103 24.87 -19.74 6.78
N PHE A 104 24.43 -20.84 6.21
CA PHE A 104 24.88 -21.30 4.89
C PHE A 104 24.34 -20.39 3.78
N ASP A 105 23.04 -20.10 3.81
CA ASP A 105 22.38 -19.26 2.79
C ASP A 105 22.90 -17.81 2.84
N LEU A 106 23.18 -17.29 4.03
CA LEU A 106 23.79 -15.96 4.19
C LEU A 106 25.16 -15.87 3.50
N GLN A 107 25.98 -16.90 3.62
CA GLN A 107 27.28 -16.93 2.95
C GLN A 107 27.14 -17.09 1.43
N TYR A 108 26.24 -17.97 0.99
CA TYR A 108 26.00 -18.22 -0.42
C TYR A 108 25.45 -17.00 -1.14
N TYR A 109 24.33 -16.44 -0.63
CA TYR A 109 23.70 -15.24 -1.24
C TYR A 109 24.50 -13.97 -1.03
N GLY A 110 25.33 -13.90 0.02
CA GLY A 110 26.28 -12.81 0.22
C GLY A 110 27.31 -12.74 -0.91
N ARG A 111 27.88 -13.88 -1.31
CA ARG A 111 28.80 -13.96 -2.47
C ARG A 111 28.11 -13.57 -3.77
N LEU A 112 26.92 -14.10 -4.02
CA LEU A 112 26.13 -13.73 -5.21
C LEU A 112 25.81 -12.24 -5.25
N LYS A 113 25.50 -11.63 -4.10
CA LYS A 113 25.28 -10.18 -4.00
C LYS A 113 26.52 -9.37 -4.41
N GLU A 114 27.71 -9.84 -3.99
CA GLU A 114 28.99 -9.21 -4.37
C GLU A 114 29.28 -9.37 -5.86
N GLU A 115 29.04 -10.56 -6.42
CA GLU A 115 29.23 -10.82 -7.86
C GLU A 115 28.28 -9.99 -8.74
N MET A 116 27.04 -9.84 -8.32
CA MET A 116 26.02 -9.10 -9.06
C MET A 116 25.92 -7.60 -8.68
N LYS A 117 26.83 -7.11 -7.86
CA LYS A 117 26.76 -5.74 -7.31
C LYS A 117 26.61 -4.68 -8.39
N GLU A 118 27.38 -4.75 -9.48
CA GLU A 118 27.29 -3.78 -10.57
C GLU A 118 25.94 -3.81 -11.28
N GLU A 119 25.34 -4.98 -11.45
CA GLU A 119 24.00 -5.10 -12.07
C GLU A 119 22.91 -4.55 -11.14
N LEU A 120 23.03 -4.84 -9.84
CA LEU A 120 22.09 -4.35 -8.82
C LEU A 120 22.16 -2.83 -8.67
N GLU A 121 23.34 -2.22 -8.80
CA GLU A 121 23.52 -0.77 -8.75
C GLU A 121 22.99 -0.04 -10.01
N ARG A 122 22.97 -0.72 -11.16
CA ARG A 122 22.39 -0.17 -12.40
C ARG A 122 20.87 -0.16 -12.41
N LYS A 123 20.20 -1.00 -11.58
CA LYS A 123 18.74 -1.02 -11.49
C LYS A 123 18.23 0.29 -10.90
N VAL A 124 17.32 0.94 -11.61
CA VAL A 124 16.62 2.14 -11.10
C VAL A 124 15.67 1.70 -9.99
N ARG A 125 15.91 2.19 -8.78
CA ARG A 125 15.15 1.83 -7.58
C ARG A 125 14.15 2.93 -7.27
N ILE A 126 12.88 2.62 -7.46
CA ILE A 126 11.78 3.55 -7.15
C ILE A 126 11.30 3.23 -5.73
N PRO A 127 11.26 4.22 -4.82
CA PRO A 127 10.66 4.01 -3.50
C PRO A 127 9.22 3.51 -3.60
N TYR A 128 8.87 2.55 -2.76
CA TYR A 128 7.54 1.94 -2.79
C TYR A 128 6.40 2.94 -2.60
N GLU A 129 6.62 3.97 -1.79
CA GLU A 129 5.66 5.04 -1.54
C GLU A 129 5.27 5.76 -2.84
N TYR A 130 6.26 6.05 -3.70
CA TYR A 130 5.99 6.65 -5.01
C TYR A 130 5.22 5.71 -5.94
N LEU A 131 5.57 4.42 -5.95
CA LEU A 131 4.84 3.44 -6.76
C LEU A 131 3.37 3.33 -6.35
N LYS A 132 3.12 3.27 -5.03
CA LYS A 132 1.77 3.21 -4.47
C LYS A 132 0.99 4.48 -4.82
N LEU A 133 1.57 5.64 -4.51
CA LEU A 133 0.95 6.94 -4.79
C LEU A 133 0.70 7.14 -6.30
N GLY A 134 1.65 6.75 -7.14
CA GLY A 134 1.50 6.82 -8.60
C GLY A 134 0.34 6.00 -9.12
N ARG A 135 0.16 4.77 -8.61
CA ARG A 135 -0.98 3.90 -8.96
C ARG A 135 -2.31 4.51 -8.51
N GLU A 136 -2.37 5.04 -7.29
CA GLU A 136 -3.57 5.69 -6.75
C GLU A 136 -3.95 6.93 -7.55
N LEU A 137 -2.98 7.76 -7.93
CA LEU A 137 -3.20 8.96 -8.73
C LEU A 137 -3.63 8.62 -10.16
N MET A 138 -2.99 7.63 -10.80
CA MET A 138 -3.36 7.20 -12.16
C MET A 138 -4.76 6.58 -12.24
N ALA A 139 -5.24 6.00 -11.15
CA ALA A 139 -6.57 5.42 -11.06
C ALA A 139 -7.68 6.47 -10.94
N LYS A 140 -7.32 7.75 -10.67
CA LYS A 140 -8.27 8.83 -10.53
C LYS A 140 -8.42 9.60 -11.84
N LEU A 141 -9.67 9.92 -12.20
CA LEU A 141 -10.01 10.87 -13.25
C LEU A 141 -10.48 12.17 -12.58
N ILE A 142 -9.79 13.27 -12.87
CA ILE A 142 -10.06 14.54 -12.21
C ILE A 142 -11.04 15.37 -13.05
N PRO A 143 -12.23 15.74 -12.51
CA PRO A 143 -13.10 16.68 -13.17
C PRO A 143 -12.48 18.08 -13.11
N ILE A 144 -12.33 18.71 -14.25
CA ILE A 144 -11.80 20.07 -14.36
C ILE A 144 -12.98 21.01 -14.58
N HIS A 145 -13.32 21.72 -13.52
CA HIS A 145 -14.45 22.61 -13.50
C HIS A 145 -14.15 23.92 -14.22
N VAL A 146 -14.96 24.22 -15.25
CA VAL A 146 -14.83 25.43 -16.06
C VAL A 146 -16.18 26.13 -16.19
N SER A 147 -16.19 27.47 -16.32
CA SER A 147 -17.42 28.26 -16.41
C SER A 147 -18.07 28.14 -17.78
N MET A 148 -19.40 28.09 -17.84
CA MET A 148 -20.17 28.16 -19.07
C MET A 148 -20.22 29.57 -19.66
N ASP A 149 -20.22 30.60 -18.80
CA ASP A 149 -20.56 31.98 -19.18
C ASP A 149 -19.34 32.87 -19.36
N LYS A 150 -18.22 32.52 -18.73
CA LYS A 150 -17.01 33.35 -18.73
C LYS A 150 -15.92 32.72 -19.63
N LYS A 151 -15.13 33.61 -20.23
CA LYS A 151 -13.94 33.15 -20.95
C LYS A 151 -12.97 32.50 -19.99
N TRP A 152 -12.46 31.34 -20.38
CA TRP A 152 -11.46 30.60 -19.60
C TRP A 152 -10.43 29.96 -20.53
N GLN A 153 -9.30 29.68 -19.98
CA GLN A 153 -8.24 28.90 -20.61
C GLN A 153 -7.70 27.90 -19.57
N VAL A 154 -7.63 26.64 -19.93
CA VAL A 154 -7.10 25.62 -19.04
C VAL A 154 -5.61 25.87 -18.79
N ASN A 155 -5.30 26.29 -17.58
CA ASN A 155 -3.95 26.57 -17.09
C ASN A 155 -3.64 25.66 -15.88
N SER A 156 -2.38 25.61 -15.48
CA SER A 156 -1.95 24.88 -14.28
C SER A 156 -2.72 25.30 -13.03
N THR A 157 -3.15 26.58 -12.93
CA THR A 157 -3.95 27.09 -11.80
C THR A 157 -5.33 26.45 -11.73
N ILE A 158 -6.04 26.30 -12.87
CA ILE A 158 -7.36 25.65 -12.92
C ILE A 158 -7.23 24.18 -12.56
N VAL A 159 -6.22 23.49 -13.10
CA VAL A 159 -5.93 22.09 -12.77
C VAL A 159 -5.60 21.95 -11.29
N TYR A 160 -4.83 22.89 -10.70
CA TYR A 160 -4.54 22.93 -9.27
C TYR A 160 -5.81 23.03 -8.43
N THR A 161 -6.74 23.94 -8.79
CA THR A 161 -8.01 24.09 -8.07
C THR A 161 -8.81 22.78 -8.11
N SER A 162 -8.92 22.18 -9.28
CA SER A 162 -9.64 20.91 -9.45
C SER A 162 -8.98 19.75 -8.68
N LEU A 163 -7.65 19.71 -8.59
CA LEU A 163 -6.92 18.73 -7.77
C LEU A 163 -7.20 18.95 -6.28
N PHE A 164 -7.22 20.20 -5.85
CA PHE A 164 -7.50 20.56 -4.46
C PHE A 164 -8.94 20.17 -4.05
N GLU A 165 -9.92 20.34 -4.93
CA GLU A 165 -11.32 19.90 -4.73
C GLU A 165 -11.43 18.38 -4.59
N ASN A 166 -10.51 17.62 -5.19
CA ASN A 166 -10.43 16.16 -5.10
C ASN A 166 -9.44 15.66 -4.03
N ASP A 167 -9.18 16.48 -3.00
CA ASP A 167 -8.28 16.17 -1.87
C ASP A 167 -6.82 15.88 -2.24
N ILE A 168 -6.39 16.31 -3.42
CA ILE A 168 -4.99 16.17 -3.85
C ILE A 168 -4.29 17.52 -3.64
N ARG A 169 -3.53 17.60 -2.56
CA ARG A 169 -2.77 18.82 -2.22
C ARG A 169 -1.43 18.80 -2.92
N THR A 170 -1.21 19.75 -3.80
CA THR A 170 0.02 19.88 -4.58
C THR A 170 0.38 21.37 -4.74
N SER A 171 1.52 21.66 -5.35
CA SER A 171 1.89 23.02 -5.75
C SER A 171 1.49 23.25 -7.22
N PRO A 172 1.07 24.46 -7.63
CA PRO A 172 0.83 24.74 -9.04
C PRO A 172 2.07 24.57 -9.92
N ASP A 173 3.27 24.74 -9.35
CA ASP A 173 4.55 24.56 -10.06
C ASP A 173 4.88 23.07 -10.31
N ALA A 174 4.28 22.18 -9.54
CA ALA A 174 4.40 20.73 -9.72
C ALA A 174 3.50 20.17 -10.84
N ILE A 175 2.62 21.03 -11.42
CA ILE A 175 1.67 20.62 -12.45
C ILE A 175 2.19 21.06 -13.82
N PHE A 176 2.44 20.09 -14.67
CA PHE A 176 2.85 20.34 -16.04
C PHE A 176 1.73 20.01 -17.02
N LEU A 177 1.27 21.04 -17.74
CA LEU A 177 0.21 20.91 -18.74
C LEU A 177 0.83 21.08 -20.14
N PRO A 178 0.82 20.05 -21.01
CA PRO A 178 1.28 20.17 -22.38
C PRO A 178 0.43 21.18 -23.19
N ASN A 179 1.05 21.93 -24.08
CA ASN A 179 0.38 22.95 -24.89
C ASN A 179 -0.80 22.41 -25.71
N ARG A 180 -0.75 21.14 -26.11
CA ARG A 180 -1.82 20.45 -26.83
C ARG A 180 -3.15 20.40 -26.08
N PHE A 181 -3.12 20.40 -24.74
CA PHE A 181 -4.30 20.28 -23.89
C PHE A 181 -4.69 21.59 -23.23
N ARG A 182 -4.20 22.72 -23.77
CA ARG A 182 -4.65 24.05 -23.35
C ARG A 182 -5.92 24.42 -24.11
N TYR A 183 -7.04 23.93 -23.60
CA TYR A 183 -8.34 24.26 -24.15
C TYR A 183 -8.78 25.67 -23.72
N GLU A 184 -9.54 26.31 -24.60
CA GLU A 184 -10.09 27.66 -24.37
C GLU A 184 -11.59 27.63 -24.56
N GLY A 185 -12.31 28.42 -23.76
CA GLY A 185 -13.76 28.49 -23.82
C GLY A 185 -14.32 29.87 -23.51
N PRO A 186 -15.63 30.04 -23.57
CA PRO A 186 -16.70 29.04 -23.48
C PRO A 186 -16.95 28.27 -24.77
N ASN A 187 -16.88 26.95 -24.72
CA ASN A 187 -17.21 26.07 -25.84
C ASN A 187 -17.78 24.73 -25.33
N PHE A 188 -19.06 24.48 -25.62
CA PHE A 188 -19.74 23.25 -25.21
C PHE A 188 -19.26 21.98 -25.92
N GLU A 189 -18.65 22.11 -27.09
CA GLU A 189 -18.08 20.97 -27.79
C GLU A 189 -16.95 20.30 -27.01
N LEU A 190 -16.37 21.06 -26.05
CA LEU A 190 -15.33 20.56 -25.16
C LEU A 190 -15.88 19.87 -23.92
N GLU A 191 -17.20 19.74 -23.78
CA GLU A 191 -17.78 18.99 -22.69
C GLU A 191 -17.32 17.55 -22.73
N ALA A 192 -16.90 17.01 -21.58
CA ALA A 192 -16.30 15.68 -21.45
C ALA A 192 -14.98 15.49 -22.21
N ALA A 193 -14.37 16.53 -22.76
CA ALA A 193 -13.06 16.41 -23.38
C ALA A 193 -12.02 15.94 -22.35
N LEU A 194 -11.20 14.99 -22.79
CA LEU A 194 -10.11 14.47 -21.97
C LEU A 194 -8.84 15.27 -22.21
N LEU A 195 -8.15 15.54 -21.12
CA LEU A 195 -6.83 16.14 -21.18
C LEU A 195 -5.84 15.35 -20.33
N ARG A 196 -4.57 15.42 -20.69
CA ARG A 196 -3.48 14.84 -19.92
C ARG A 196 -2.62 15.94 -19.34
N PHE A 197 -2.31 15.78 -18.07
CA PHE A 197 -1.34 16.61 -17.36
C PHE A 197 -0.42 15.71 -16.55
N TYR A 198 0.69 16.26 -16.15
CA TYR A 198 1.70 15.53 -15.39
C TYR A 198 1.87 16.17 -14.02
N LEU A 199 1.88 15.34 -13.00
CA LEU A 199 2.17 15.75 -11.64
C LEU A 199 3.60 15.32 -11.29
N VAL A 200 4.42 16.27 -10.92
CA VAL A 200 5.81 16.03 -10.52
C VAL A 200 5.89 15.96 -9.01
N LEU A 201 6.30 14.82 -8.49
CA LEU A 201 6.46 14.58 -7.07
C LEU A 201 7.96 14.63 -6.73
N ASP A 202 8.29 15.44 -5.72
CA ASP A 202 9.65 15.58 -5.18
C ASP A 202 10.74 15.80 -6.27
N HIS A 203 10.40 16.47 -7.36
CA HIS A 203 11.29 16.73 -8.51
C HIS A 203 11.97 15.48 -9.10
N THR A 204 11.48 14.27 -8.77
CA THR A 204 12.08 13.01 -9.22
C THR A 204 11.06 12.07 -9.87
N TYR A 205 9.81 12.10 -9.43
CA TYR A 205 8.79 11.18 -9.89
C TYR A 205 7.65 11.89 -10.61
N VAL A 206 7.39 11.46 -11.84
CA VAL A 206 6.40 12.08 -12.72
C VAL A 206 5.24 11.12 -12.92
N VAL A 207 4.04 11.56 -12.56
CA VAL A 207 2.81 10.78 -12.69
C VAL A 207 1.93 11.38 -13.78
N PRO A 208 1.60 10.63 -14.86
CA PRO A 208 0.64 11.07 -15.86
C PRO A 208 -0.78 10.92 -15.31
N MET A 209 -1.52 12.02 -15.25
CA MET A 209 -2.89 12.06 -14.79
C MET A 209 -3.85 12.42 -15.91
N LEU A 210 -5.11 12.01 -15.76
CA LEU A 210 -6.18 12.32 -16.70
C LEU A 210 -7.16 13.29 -16.05
N GLY A 211 -7.50 14.34 -16.82
CA GLY A 211 -8.57 15.25 -16.48
C GLY A 211 -9.71 15.16 -17.49
N ARG A 212 -10.90 15.51 -17.05
CA ARG A 212 -12.08 15.63 -17.89
C ARG A 212 -12.69 17.01 -17.68
N ILE A 213 -12.96 17.72 -18.76
CA ILE A 213 -13.60 19.03 -18.70
C ILE A 213 -15.07 18.85 -18.30
N ALA A 214 -15.49 19.60 -17.27
CA ALA A 214 -16.86 19.66 -16.79
C ALA A 214 -17.29 21.11 -16.68
N HIS A 215 -18.34 21.51 -17.43
CA HIS A 215 -18.87 22.86 -17.37
C HIS A 215 -19.80 23.02 -16.17
N ILE A 216 -19.63 24.12 -15.43
CA ILE A 216 -20.50 24.49 -14.32
C ILE A 216 -21.18 25.82 -14.65
N SER A 217 -22.50 25.83 -14.53
CA SER A 217 -23.31 27.07 -14.55
C SER A 217 -23.42 27.64 -13.14
N THR A 218 -23.50 28.99 -13.05
CA THR A 218 -23.73 29.68 -11.78
C THR A 218 -25.14 29.45 -11.23
N ASP A 219 -26.13 29.19 -12.09
CA ASP A 219 -27.53 29.02 -11.72
C ASP A 219 -27.94 27.60 -11.39
N GLU A 220 -27.21 26.64 -11.85
CA GLU A 220 -27.43 25.23 -11.57
C GLU A 220 -26.14 24.59 -11.02
N GLN A 221 -26.11 24.32 -9.72
CA GLN A 221 -25.05 23.51 -9.10
C GLN A 221 -25.09 22.03 -9.52
N GLN A 222 -25.74 21.73 -10.62
CA GLN A 222 -25.81 20.37 -11.16
C GLN A 222 -24.56 20.07 -11.97
N SER A 223 -23.71 19.26 -11.40
CA SER A 223 -22.70 18.54 -12.18
C SER A 223 -23.43 17.70 -13.21
N LEU A 224 -23.18 17.92 -14.49
CA LEU A 224 -23.72 17.13 -15.60
C LEU A 224 -23.29 15.65 -15.55
N TYR A 225 -22.33 15.34 -14.71
CA TYR A 225 -21.84 13.99 -14.51
C TYR A 225 -22.18 13.50 -13.09
N PRO A 226 -22.85 12.34 -12.96
CA PRO A 226 -23.14 11.76 -11.65
C PRO A 226 -21.84 11.38 -10.92
N GLU A 227 -21.90 11.39 -9.60
CA GLU A 227 -20.85 10.85 -8.75
C GLU A 227 -20.48 9.43 -9.19
N GLY A 228 -19.20 9.17 -9.40
CA GLY A 228 -18.71 7.89 -9.89
C GLY A 228 -18.17 7.97 -11.32
N ILE A 229 -17.23 8.87 -11.52
CA ILE A 229 -16.53 9.03 -12.81
C ILE A 229 -15.74 7.76 -13.12
N GLN A 230 -16.21 6.99 -14.09
CA GLN A 230 -15.48 5.82 -14.58
C GLN A 230 -14.28 6.27 -15.42
N LEU A 231 -13.19 5.53 -15.31
CA LEU A 231 -12.02 5.75 -16.17
C LEU A 231 -12.41 5.65 -17.65
N PRO A 232 -11.87 6.52 -18.51
CA PRO A 232 -12.20 6.53 -19.93
C PRO A 232 -11.76 5.24 -20.60
N SER A 233 -12.56 4.76 -21.56
CA SER A 233 -12.18 3.61 -22.38
C SER A 233 -10.98 3.94 -23.27
N LYS A 234 -10.27 2.89 -23.72
CA LYS A 234 -9.14 3.07 -24.65
C LYS A 234 -9.55 3.80 -25.95
N GLU A 235 -10.78 3.57 -26.42
CA GLU A 235 -11.32 4.24 -27.60
C GLU A 235 -11.55 5.73 -27.37
N GLN A 236 -12.05 6.11 -26.20
CA GLN A 236 -12.21 7.51 -25.81
C GLN A 236 -10.85 8.22 -25.69
N MET A 237 -9.86 7.57 -25.07
CA MET A 237 -8.50 8.12 -25.00
C MET A 237 -7.89 8.31 -26.41
N ALA A 238 -8.10 7.36 -27.31
CA ALA A 238 -7.60 7.44 -28.69
C ALA A 238 -8.21 8.60 -29.47
N LYS A 239 -9.50 8.94 -29.29
CA LYS A 239 -10.16 10.10 -29.92
C LYS A 239 -9.46 11.40 -29.58
N PHE A 240 -8.98 11.57 -28.35
CA PHE A 240 -8.24 12.75 -27.91
C PHE A 240 -6.71 12.60 -28.09
N GLY A 241 -6.27 11.53 -28.75
CA GLY A 241 -4.87 11.24 -28.99
C GLY A 241 -4.03 11.04 -27.74
N ILE A 242 -4.66 10.49 -26.69
CA ILE A 242 -4.00 10.22 -25.41
C ILE A 242 -3.54 8.76 -25.42
N VAL A 243 -2.22 8.56 -25.34
CA VAL A 243 -1.61 7.22 -25.24
C VAL A 243 -1.49 6.83 -23.77
N SER A 244 -1.65 5.54 -23.45
CA SER A 244 -1.40 5.06 -22.08
C SER A 244 0.09 5.16 -21.78
N GLU A 245 0.40 5.92 -20.74
CA GLU A 245 1.77 6.14 -20.26
C GLU A 245 1.89 5.66 -18.81
N GLN A 246 3.08 5.19 -18.45
CA GLN A 246 3.38 4.80 -17.08
C GLN A 246 4.13 5.91 -16.34
N PRO A 247 4.10 5.94 -14.99
CA PRO A 247 4.87 6.87 -14.22
C PRO A 247 6.36 6.77 -14.53
N TYR A 248 7.05 7.89 -14.47
CA TYR A 248 8.47 7.99 -14.74
C TYR A 248 9.22 8.40 -13.49
N TYR A 249 10.29 7.69 -13.16
CA TYR A 249 11.18 8.02 -12.08
C TYR A 249 12.55 8.45 -12.62
N HIS A 250 13.01 9.61 -12.17
CA HIS A 250 14.33 10.13 -12.47
C HIS A 250 15.17 10.10 -11.20
N GLN A 251 16.38 9.54 -11.26
CA GLN A 251 17.24 9.40 -10.08
C GLN A 251 17.78 10.74 -9.54
N ARG A 252 17.77 11.77 -10.38
CA ARG A 252 18.22 13.14 -10.01
C ARG A 252 17.02 14.08 -10.06
N PRO A 253 17.01 15.14 -9.22
CA PRO A 253 15.97 16.15 -9.32
C PRO A 253 15.87 16.68 -10.76
N ILE A 254 14.64 16.85 -11.25
CA ILE A 254 14.40 17.42 -12.58
C ILE A 254 14.76 18.90 -12.50
N GLU A 255 15.64 19.35 -13.40
CA GLU A 255 15.96 20.77 -13.51
C GLU A 255 14.73 21.57 -13.96
N GLU A 256 14.54 22.77 -13.42
CA GLU A 256 13.37 23.62 -13.66
C GLU A 256 13.12 23.92 -15.15
N ASN A 257 14.16 23.90 -15.98
CA ASN A 257 14.09 24.21 -17.40
C ASN A 257 13.89 22.98 -18.30
N LEU A 258 13.84 21.77 -17.76
CA LEU A 258 13.66 20.56 -18.55
C LEU A 258 12.17 20.25 -18.74
N SER A 259 11.76 20.03 -19.97
CA SER A 259 10.40 19.59 -20.29
C SER A 259 10.20 18.15 -19.82
N VAL A 260 9.27 17.98 -18.89
CA VAL A 260 8.87 16.65 -18.37
C VAL A 260 8.42 15.72 -19.49
N VAL A 261 7.75 16.26 -20.51
CA VAL A 261 7.28 15.51 -21.67
C VAL A 261 8.43 14.96 -22.50
N ASP A 262 9.49 15.74 -22.66
CA ASP A 262 10.68 15.31 -23.43
C ASP A 262 11.47 14.23 -22.66
N LEU A 263 11.53 14.34 -21.34
CA LEU A 263 12.11 13.28 -20.51
C LEU A 263 11.31 11.98 -20.59
N MET A 264 9.98 12.07 -20.58
CA MET A 264 9.10 10.91 -20.76
C MET A 264 9.26 10.26 -22.13
N LYS A 265 9.36 11.06 -23.19
CA LYS A 265 9.57 10.55 -24.58
C LYS A 265 10.90 9.83 -24.70
N LYS A 266 11.99 10.41 -24.21
CA LYS A 266 13.33 9.77 -24.22
C LYS A 266 13.39 8.43 -23.51
N ARG A 267 12.46 8.17 -22.61
CA ARG A 267 12.38 6.87 -21.93
C ARG A 267 11.66 5.80 -22.75
N ILE A 268 10.71 6.23 -23.58
CA ILE A 268 9.87 5.32 -24.39
C ILE A 268 10.60 4.91 -25.68
N GLU A 269 11.52 5.73 -26.18
CA GLU A 269 12.48 5.37 -27.23
C GLU A 269 13.61 4.46 -26.66
#